data_73217a05e461219a95a13b67f6764a4c
#
_entry.id   73217a05e461219a95a13b67f6764a4c
#
_cell.length_a   1.000
_cell.length_b   1.000
_cell.length_c   1.000
_cell.angle_alpha   90.00
_cell.angle_beta   90.00
_cell.angle_gamma   90.00
#
_symmetry.space_group_name_H-M   'P 1'
#
loop_
_entity.id
_entity.type
_entity.pdbx_description
1 polymer ?
#
loop_
_entity_poly.entity_id
_entity_poly.type
_entity_poly.pdbx_seq_one_letter_code
_entity_poly.pdbx_strand_id
1 'polypeptide(L)'
;LLAEHGADAKILAGGQRLIPMMNLRLAQPAALIDISKVPGIANTEVNGEIRIGTMSRQANVLDSPEIQGAAPLIPEALKWVGHAANRNRGTFGGSIAHADAAAELPAVLLALNGEVVAKSVSGERRIGADDFFESYLTTALSSDELLCEVLLPLPAPDTIWAVSNTHLTLRTNRE
;
A
#
# COMPACT_ATOMS: atom_id res chain seq x y z
N LEU A 1 -14.56 -4.73 16.72
CA LEU A 1 -13.36 -4.21 17.39
C LEU A 1 -13.03 -2.78 16.95
N LEU A 2 -12.83 -2.48 15.63
CA LEU A 2 -12.56 -1.10 15.20
C LEU A 2 -13.68 -0.14 15.59
N ALA A 3 -14.94 -0.49 15.34
CA ALA A 3 -16.09 0.32 15.75
C ALA A 3 -16.22 0.47 17.29
N GLU A 4 -15.64 -0.44 18.05
CA GLU A 4 -15.69 -0.42 19.52
C GLU A 4 -14.57 0.43 20.13
N HIS A 5 -13.35 0.32 19.58
CA HIS A 5 -12.17 1.01 20.11
C HIS A 5 -11.85 2.32 19.39
N GLY A 6 -12.36 2.50 18.16
CA GLY A 6 -12.17 3.73 17.40
C GLY A 6 -10.69 4.15 17.28
N ALA A 7 -10.43 5.42 17.53
CA ALA A 7 -9.09 6.01 17.43
C ALA A 7 -8.07 5.49 18.46
N ASP A 8 -8.54 4.88 19.56
CA ASP A 8 -7.68 4.31 20.61
C ASP A 8 -7.03 2.99 20.19
N ALA A 9 -7.53 2.35 19.12
CA ALA A 9 -6.92 1.16 18.55
C ALA A 9 -5.93 1.50 17.43
N LYS A 10 -4.99 0.60 17.22
CA LYS A 10 -4.15 0.57 16.02
C LYS A 10 -4.20 -0.80 15.37
N ILE A 11 -4.31 -0.78 14.03
CA ILE A 11 -4.29 -1.99 13.22
C ILE A 11 -2.85 -2.50 13.11
N LEU A 12 -2.64 -3.77 13.43
CA LEU A 12 -1.38 -4.46 13.25
C LEU A 12 -1.44 -5.33 11.98
N ALA A 13 -0.79 -4.86 10.93
CA ALA A 13 -0.60 -5.60 9.67
C ALA A 13 0.80 -6.27 9.66
N GLY A 14 1.75 -5.73 8.89
CA GLY A 14 3.14 -6.22 8.85
C GLY A 14 4.00 -5.82 10.05
N GLY A 15 3.58 -4.84 10.83
CA GLY A 15 4.25 -4.36 12.03
C GLY A 15 5.55 -3.58 11.80
N GLN A 16 5.97 -3.36 10.54
CA GLN A 16 7.31 -2.83 10.22
C GLN A 16 7.51 -1.35 10.62
N ARG A 17 6.43 -0.60 10.81
CA ARG A 17 6.45 0.78 11.34
C ARG A 17 5.88 0.84 12.76
N LEU A 18 4.73 0.23 12.98
CA LEU A 18 4.03 0.31 14.27
C LEU A 18 4.86 -0.27 15.43
N ILE A 19 5.46 -1.46 15.26
CA ILE A 19 6.24 -2.09 16.33
C ILE A 19 7.47 -1.26 16.74
N PRO A 20 8.32 -0.75 15.82
CA PRO A 20 9.38 0.19 16.17
C PRO A 20 8.88 1.45 16.89
N MET A 21 7.76 2.04 16.44
CA MET A 21 7.18 3.22 17.08
C MET A 21 6.72 2.91 18.51
N MET A 22 6.14 1.73 18.75
CA MET A 22 5.76 1.29 20.09
C MET A 22 6.98 1.03 20.98
N ASN A 23 8.04 0.41 20.45
CA ASN A 23 9.29 0.17 21.18
C ASN A 23 9.95 1.48 21.61
N LEU A 24 9.84 2.52 20.79
CA LEU A 24 10.32 3.87 21.11
C LEU A 24 9.30 4.71 21.92
N ARG A 25 8.15 4.13 22.27
CA ARG A 25 7.02 4.81 22.95
C ARG A 25 6.45 6.01 22.18
N LEU A 26 6.67 6.08 20.89
CA LEU A 26 6.08 7.09 20.00
C LEU A 26 4.61 6.77 19.65
N ALA A 27 4.21 5.51 19.76
CA ALA A 27 2.83 5.07 19.67
C ALA A 27 2.49 4.22 20.88
N GLN A 28 1.36 4.53 21.55
CA GLN A 28 0.89 3.83 22.75
C GLN A 28 -0.61 3.57 22.62
N PRO A 29 -1.04 2.71 21.67
CA PRO A 29 -2.46 2.41 21.49
C PRO A 29 -3.00 1.63 22.69
N ALA A 30 -4.28 1.89 23.04
CA ALA A 30 -4.98 1.13 24.07
C ALA A 30 -5.26 -0.31 23.62
N ALA A 31 -5.42 -0.53 22.31
CA ALA A 31 -5.65 -1.85 21.73
C ALA A 31 -4.88 -2.04 20.42
N LEU A 32 -4.40 -3.28 20.18
CA LEU A 32 -3.86 -3.71 18.89
C LEU A 32 -4.83 -4.69 18.26
N ILE A 33 -5.23 -4.39 17.02
CA ILE A 33 -6.11 -5.26 16.23
C ILE A 33 -5.25 -5.95 15.16
N ASP A 34 -4.88 -7.20 15.43
CA ASP A 34 -4.13 -8.03 14.49
C ASP A 34 -5.05 -8.53 13.38
N ILE A 35 -4.75 -8.11 12.14
CA ILE A 35 -5.52 -8.47 10.94
C ILE A 35 -4.87 -9.61 10.14
N SER A 36 -3.83 -10.25 10.66
CA SER A 36 -3.08 -11.30 9.94
C SER A 36 -3.92 -12.54 9.59
N LYS A 37 -5.01 -12.76 10.30
CA LYS A 37 -5.92 -13.90 10.10
C LYS A 37 -7.26 -13.51 9.47
N VAL A 38 -7.45 -12.27 9.06
CA VAL A 38 -8.65 -11.85 8.35
C VAL A 38 -8.63 -12.46 6.94
N PRO A 39 -9.66 -13.25 6.57
CA PRO A 39 -9.68 -13.91 5.27
C PRO A 39 -9.93 -12.89 4.14
N GLY A 40 -9.43 -13.22 2.94
CA GLY A 40 -9.74 -12.47 1.71
C GLY A 40 -8.99 -11.15 1.52
N ILE A 41 -8.13 -10.75 2.45
CA ILE A 41 -7.38 -9.47 2.35
C ILE A 41 -5.88 -9.65 2.03
N ALA A 42 -5.47 -10.83 1.57
CA ALA A 42 -4.07 -11.13 1.20
C ALA A 42 -3.92 -11.61 -0.25
N ASN A 43 -4.99 -11.55 -1.04
CA ASN A 43 -4.99 -12.00 -2.43
C ASN A 43 -4.43 -10.92 -3.35
N THR A 44 -3.83 -11.36 -4.46
CA THR A 44 -3.40 -10.48 -5.55
C THR A 44 -3.97 -11.05 -6.84
N GLU A 45 -4.64 -10.21 -7.62
CA GLU A 45 -5.30 -10.60 -8.86
C GLU A 45 -5.05 -9.55 -9.94
N VAL A 46 -4.93 -9.99 -11.19
CA VAL A 46 -4.86 -9.13 -12.37
C VAL A 46 -5.96 -9.57 -13.33
N ASN A 47 -7.06 -8.81 -13.37
CA ASN A 47 -8.21 -9.11 -14.22
C ASN A 47 -8.95 -7.81 -14.58
N GLY A 48 -8.58 -7.19 -15.70
CA GLY A 48 -9.12 -5.87 -16.09
C GLY A 48 -8.60 -4.70 -15.25
N GLU A 49 -8.26 -4.95 -14.00
CA GLU A 49 -7.56 -4.09 -13.06
C GLU A 49 -6.60 -4.93 -12.20
N ILE A 50 -5.68 -4.30 -11.52
CA ILE A 50 -4.79 -4.95 -10.56
C ILE A 50 -5.42 -4.76 -9.18
N ARG A 51 -5.66 -5.86 -8.48
CA ARG A 51 -6.24 -5.90 -7.13
C ARG A 51 -5.22 -6.48 -6.17
N ILE A 52 -4.86 -5.73 -5.14
CA ILE A 52 -3.85 -6.15 -4.15
C ILE A 52 -4.47 -6.02 -2.76
N GLY A 53 -4.72 -7.16 -2.11
CA GLY A 53 -5.23 -7.19 -0.75
C GLY A 53 -4.24 -6.54 0.23
N THR A 54 -4.77 -5.88 1.26
CA THR A 54 -3.97 -5.10 2.22
C THR A 54 -2.87 -5.92 2.88
N MET A 55 -3.10 -7.21 3.12
CA MET A 55 -2.16 -8.13 3.78
C MET A 55 -1.21 -8.85 2.82
N SER A 56 -1.28 -8.58 1.50
CA SER A 56 -0.30 -9.09 0.54
C SER A 56 1.10 -8.65 0.94
N ARG A 57 2.00 -9.63 1.13
CA ARG A 57 3.38 -9.33 1.52
C ARG A 57 4.09 -8.61 0.37
N GLN A 58 4.85 -7.58 0.71
CA GLN A 58 5.62 -6.81 -0.27
C GLN A 58 6.57 -7.70 -1.08
N ALA A 59 7.17 -8.72 -0.45
CA ALA A 59 8.00 -9.70 -1.16
C ALA A 59 7.20 -10.50 -2.19
N ASN A 60 5.99 -10.96 -1.84
CA ASN A 60 5.15 -11.74 -2.76
C ASN A 60 4.68 -10.89 -3.95
N VAL A 61 4.33 -9.62 -3.70
CA VAL A 61 3.96 -8.70 -4.79
C VAL A 61 5.16 -8.38 -5.69
N LEU A 62 6.36 -8.19 -5.12
CA LEU A 62 7.60 -8.01 -5.85
C LEU A 62 7.91 -9.19 -6.79
N ASP A 63 7.72 -10.41 -6.30
CA ASP A 63 8.07 -11.63 -7.01
C ASP A 63 6.93 -12.18 -7.90
N SER A 64 5.75 -11.53 -7.91
CA SER A 64 4.60 -11.95 -8.72
C SER A 64 4.84 -11.69 -10.22
N PRO A 65 4.90 -12.74 -11.08
CA PRO A 65 5.04 -12.57 -12.53
C PRO A 65 3.86 -11.80 -13.15
N GLU A 66 2.66 -11.96 -12.60
CA GLU A 66 1.45 -11.28 -13.06
C GLU A 66 1.56 -9.76 -12.84
N ILE A 67 2.01 -9.34 -11.65
CA ILE A 67 2.23 -7.91 -11.35
C ILE A 67 3.41 -7.36 -12.17
N GLN A 68 4.49 -8.12 -12.33
CA GLN A 68 5.65 -7.72 -13.14
C GLN A 68 5.25 -7.47 -14.60
N GLY A 69 4.35 -8.30 -15.13
CA GLY A 69 3.84 -8.13 -16.50
C GLY A 69 2.81 -7.02 -16.64
N ALA A 70 1.96 -6.82 -15.64
CA ALA A 70 0.85 -5.86 -15.70
C ALA A 70 1.26 -4.42 -15.37
N ALA A 71 2.10 -4.21 -14.35
CA ALA A 71 2.54 -2.89 -13.92
C ALA A 71 3.97 -2.94 -13.37
N PRO A 72 5.00 -2.90 -14.23
CA PRO A 72 6.41 -2.99 -13.84
C PRO A 72 6.87 -1.94 -12.83
N LEU A 73 6.17 -0.80 -12.72
CA LEU A 73 6.45 0.23 -11.72
C LEU A 73 6.36 -0.30 -10.29
N ILE A 74 5.40 -1.21 -10.01
CA ILE A 74 5.18 -1.75 -8.66
C ILE A 74 6.42 -2.53 -8.18
N PRO A 75 6.89 -3.57 -8.88
CA PRO A 75 8.08 -4.29 -8.46
C PRO A 75 9.34 -3.42 -8.50
N GLU A 76 9.48 -2.49 -9.43
CA GLU A 76 10.60 -1.55 -9.43
C GLU A 76 10.63 -0.70 -8.15
N ALA A 77 9.51 -0.12 -7.73
CA ALA A 77 9.42 0.63 -6.47
C ALA A 77 9.68 -0.26 -5.26
N LEU A 78 9.14 -1.48 -5.23
CA LEU A 78 9.30 -2.43 -4.13
C LEU A 78 10.77 -2.83 -3.89
N LYS A 79 11.64 -2.80 -4.89
CA LYS A 79 13.09 -3.05 -4.72
C LYS A 79 13.74 -2.07 -3.76
N TRP A 80 13.21 -0.85 -3.67
CA TRP A 80 13.73 0.23 -2.83
C TRP A 80 13.13 0.24 -1.41
N VAL A 81 12.05 -0.50 -1.18
CA VAL A 81 11.44 -0.60 0.15
C VAL A 81 12.34 -1.39 1.09
N GLY A 82 13.11 -0.68 1.90
CA GLY A 82 13.94 -1.25 2.96
C GLY A 82 14.78 -2.47 2.52
N HIS A 83 14.93 -3.44 3.42
CA HIS A 83 15.65 -4.69 3.16
C HIS A 83 14.69 -5.86 2.90
N ALA A 84 15.19 -6.97 2.38
CA ALA A 84 14.39 -8.19 2.15
C ALA A 84 13.61 -8.64 3.40
N ALA A 85 14.23 -8.56 4.59
CA ALA A 85 13.58 -8.90 5.85
C ALA A 85 12.34 -8.00 6.13
N ASN A 86 12.40 -6.72 5.75
CA ASN A 86 11.26 -5.80 5.88
C ASN A 86 10.15 -6.19 4.91
N ARG A 87 10.46 -6.47 3.64
CA ARG A 87 9.49 -6.84 2.61
C ARG A 87 8.82 -8.18 2.88
N ASN A 88 9.52 -9.12 3.50
CA ASN A 88 8.95 -10.42 3.90
C ASN A 88 7.87 -10.29 4.99
N ARG A 89 7.90 -9.24 5.78
CA ARG A 89 6.93 -8.97 6.85
C ARG A 89 5.99 -7.82 6.52
N GLY A 90 6.49 -6.79 5.84
CA GLY A 90 5.72 -5.64 5.40
C GLY A 90 4.60 -6.05 4.46
N THR A 91 3.48 -5.34 4.54
CA THR A 91 2.32 -5.55 3.69
C THR A 91 2.10 -4.37 2.77
N PHE A 92 1.48 -4.61 1.62
CA PHE A 92 1.23 -3.58 0.62
C PHE A 92 0.31 -2.49 1.19
N GLY A 93 -0.87 -2.87 1.67
CA GLY A 93 -1.83 -1.92 2.23
C GLY A 93 -1.36 -1.28 3.54
N GLY A 94 -0.55 -1.99 4.36
CA GLY A 94 0.02 -1.42 5.58
C GLY A 94 0.97 -0.24 5.30
N SER A 95 1.72 -0.27 4.19
CA SER A 95 2.55 0.86 3.77
C SER A 95 1.70 2.04 3.30
N ILE A 96 0.63 1.76 2.54
CA ILE A 96 -0.29 2.78 2.04
C ILE A 96 -1.07 3.43 3.19
N ALA A 97 -1.65 2.63 4.09
CA ALA A 97 -2.40 3.13 5.24
C ALA A 97 -1.53 3.91 6.25
N HIS A 98 -0.22 3.68 6.26
CA HIS A 98 0.70 4.45 7.08
C HIS A 98 0.93 5.88 6.58
N ALA A 99 0.71 6.13 5.29
CA ALA A 99 0.78 7.44 4.64
C ALA A 99 2.11 8.21 4.89
N ASP A 100 3.24 7.49 4.95
CA ASP A 100 4.56 8.12 5.01
C ASP A 100 4.89 8.69 3.62
N ALA A 101 5.01 10.01 3.52
CA ALA A 101 5.31 10.70 2.25
C ALA A 101 6.68 10.31 1.65
N ALA A 102 7.58 9.72 2.45
CA ALA A 102 8.87 9.22 1.99
C ALA A 102 8.82 7.75 1.53
N ALA A 103 7.66 7.08 1.66
CA ALA A 103 7.51 5.69 1.26
C ALA A 103 7.17 5.55 -0.22
N GLU A 104 7.62 4.45 -0.83
CA GLU A 104 7.50 4.17 -2.26
C GLU A 104 6.06 3.86 -2.68
N LEU A 105 5.33 3.07 -1.89
CA LEU A 105 4.00 2.59 -2.27
C LEU A 105 2.90 3.67 -2.29
N PRO A 106 2.87 4.68 -1.40
CA PRO A 106 2.00 5.85 -1.56
C PRO A 106 2.24 6.58 -2.88
N ALA A 107 3.51 6.78 -3.27
CA ALA A 107 3.86 7.41 -4.54
C ALA A 107 3.41 6.55 -5.75
N VAL A 108 3.53 5.22 -5.67
CA VAL A 108 3.03 4.30 -6.69
C VAL A 108 1.51 4.38 -6.82
N LEU A 109 0.78 4.43 -5.70
CA LEU A 109 -0.68 4.56 -5.71
C LEU A 109 -1.13 5.82 -6.46
N LEU A 110 -0.50 6.97 -6.14
CA LEU A 110 -0.75 8.25 -6.82
C LEU A 110 -0.37 8.19 -8.30
N ALA A 111 0.83 7.70 -8.63
CA ALA A 111 1.33 7.65 -10.01
C ALA A 111 0.47 6.77 -10.94
N LEU A 112 -0.19 5.77 -10.37
CA LEU A 112 -1.08 4.87 -11.12
C LEU A 112 -2.55 5.28 -11.06
N ASN A 113 -2.89 6.42 -10.45
CA ASN A 113 -4.28 6.85 -10.21
C ASN A 113 -5.11 5.73 -9.57
N GLY A 114 -4.53 5.07 -8.56
CA GLY A 114 -5.16 3.96 -7.89
C GLY A 114 -6.25 4.39 -6.92
N GLU A 115 -6.97 3.40 -6.42
CA GLU A 115 -7.99 3.56 -5.41
C GLU A 115 -7.72 2.60 -4.25
N VAL A 116 -8.26 2.89 -3.09
CA VAL A 116 -8.32 1.97 -1.96
C VAL A 116 -9.76 1.60 -1.64
N VAL A 117 -9.97 0.38 -1.18
CA VAL A 117 -11.25 -0.10 -0.67
C VAL A 117 -11.20 -0.08 0.85
N ALA A 118 -11.99 0.78 1.45
CA ALA A 118 -12.17 0.88 2.89
C ALA A 118 -13.47 0.19 3.30
N LYS A 119 -13.43 -0.61 4.38
CA LYS A 119 -14.59 -1.34 4.91
C LYS A 119 -14.77 -1.07 6.39
N SER A 120 -16.03 -0.89 6.78
CA SER A 120 -16.47 -0.81 8.16
C SER A 120 -17.71 -1.69 8.38
N VAL A 121 -18.27 -1.65 9.60
CA VAL A 121 -19.57 -2.27 9.88
C VAL A 121 -20.72 -1.59 9.15
N SER A 122 -20.53 -0.34 8.73
CA SER A 122 -21.55 0.47 8.03
C SER A 122 -21.55 0.22 6.51
N GLY A 123 -20.50 -0.40 5.97
CA GLY A 123 -20.41 -0.69 4.54
C GLY A 123 -18.98 -0.59 3.99
N GLU A 124 -18.91 -0.45 2.69
CA GLU A 124 -17.68 -0.37 1.91
C GLU A 124 -17.71 0.89 1.05
N ARG A 125 -16.55 1.54 0.90
CA ARG A 125 -16.35 2.66 -0.05
C ARG A 125 -15.01 2.58 -0.73
N ARG A 126 -14.93 3.17 -1.93
CA ARG A 126 -13.67 3.39 -2.64
C ARG A 126 -13.24 4.84 -2.44
N ILE A 127 -11.93 5.04 -2.31
CA ILE A 127 -11.33 6.36 -2.14
C ILE A 127 -10.19 6.44 -3.15
N GLY A 128 -10.23 7.43 -4.05
CA GLY A 128 -9.16 7.68 -5.01
C GLY A 128 -7.87 8.12 -4.32
N ALA A 129 -6.73 7.87 -4.96
CA ALA A 129 -5.43 8.20 -4.38
C ALA A 129 -5.28 9.69 -4.02
N ASP A 130 -5.82 10.58 -4.84
CA ASP A 130 -5.75 12.03 -4.62
C ASP A 130 -6.54 12.48 -3.37
N ASP A 131 -7.62 11.77 -3.04
CA ASP A 131 -8.46 12.05 -1.87
C ASP A 131 -8.06 11.23 -0.64
N PHE A 132 -7.19 10.22 -0.82
CA PHE A 132 -6.84 9.30 0.25
C PHE A 132 -5.80 9.85 1.22
N PHE A 133 -4.80 10.58 0.72
CA PHE A 133 -3.73 11.15 1.55
C PHE A 133 -4.05 12.59 1.94
N GLU A 134 -4.48 12.80 3.19
CA GLU A 134 -4.85 14.14 3.67
C GLU A 134 -3.64 14.96 4.11
N SER A 135 -2.68 14.31 4.79
CA SER A 135 -1.44 14.93 5.26
C SER A 135 -0.40 13.87 5.62
N TYR A 136 0.74 14.31 6.15
CA TYR A 136 1.79 13.40 6.61
C TYR A 136 1.25 12.44 7.69
N LEU A 137 1.37 11.14 7.44
CA LEU A 137 0.88 10.04 8.28
C LEU A 137 -0.64 10.07 8.54
N THR A 138 -1.40 10.73 7.66
CA THR A 138 -2.86 10.87 7.81
C THR A 138 -3.55 10.51 6.50
N THR A 139 -4.59 9.70 6.62
CA THR A 139 -5.42 9.26 5.49
C THR A 139 -6.89 9.58 5.75
N ALA A 140 -7.69 9.56 4.69
CA ALA A 140 -9.14 9.73 4.74
C ALA A 140 -9.90 8.52 5.35
N LEU A 141 -9.20 7.53 5.91
CA LEU A 141 -9.84 6.42 6.63
C LEU A 141 -10.44 6.92 7.93
N SER A 142 -11.70 6.60 8.17
CA SER A 142 -12.33 6.77 9.46
C SER A 142 -11.75 5.80 10.49
N SER A 143 -11.88 6.11 11.77
CA SER A 143 -11.31 5.30 12.86
C SER A 143 -11.88 3.88 12.98
N ASP A 144 -13.03 3.63 12.37
CA ASP A 144 -13.71 2.34 12.31
C ASP A 144 -13.53 1.62 10.97
N GLU A 145 -12.77 2.21 10.03
CA GLU A 145 -12.52 1.64 8.71
C GLU A 145 -11.21 0.85 8.66
N LEU A 146 -11.25 -0.26 7.92
CA LEU A 146 -10.10 -1.05 7.54
C LEU A 146 -9.85 -0.89 6.04
N LEU A 147 -8.64 -0.49 5.64
CA LEU A 147 -8.17 -0.64 4.27
C LEU A 147 -8.10 -2.15 3.97
N CYS A 148 -8.93 -2.63 3.05
CA CYS A 148 -9.00 -4.05 2.71
C CYS A 148 -8.25 -4.38 1.42
N GLU A 149 -8.25 -3.47 0.44
CA GLU A 149 -7.72 -3.72 -0.89
C GLU A 149 -7.23 -2.44 -1.54
N VAL A 150 -6.26 -2.59 -2.42
CA VAL A 150 -5.76 -1.54 -3.31
C VAL A 150 -6.09 -1.93 -4.73
N LEU A 151 -6.68 -1.02 -5.47
CA LEU A 151 -7.08 -1.18 -6.87
C LEU A 151 -6.20 -0.27 -7.73
N LEU A 152 -5.61 -0.82 -8.76
CA LEU A 152 -4.77 -0.06 -9.68
C LEU A 152 -5.23 -0.33 -11.11
N PRO A 153 -5.46 0.71 -11.92
CA PRO A 153 -5.79 0.51 -13.32
C PRO A 153 -4.61 -0.14 -14.05
N LEU A 154 -4.91 -0.93 -15.07
CA LEU A 154 -3.88 -1.41 -15.98
C LEU A 154 -3.32 -0.21 -16.75
N PRO A 155 -1.98 -0.03 -16.79
CA PRO A 155 -1.38 1.05 -17.54
C PRO A 155 -1.60 0.86 -19.04
N ALA A 156 -1.60 1.95 -19.79
CA ALA A 156 -1.63 1.88 -21.26
C ALA A 156 -0.38 1.17 -21.79
N PRO A 157 -0.47 0.45 -22.93
CA PRO A 157 0.64 -0.39 -23.43
C PRO A 157 1.95 0.35 -23.70
N ASP A 158 1.87 1.66 -23.95
CA ASP A 158 2.99 2.55 -24.25
C ASP A 158 3.49 3.34 -23.04
N THR A 159 2.98 3.03 -21.84
CA THR A 159 3.36 3.71 -20.63
C THR A 159 4.80 3.37 -20.24
N ILE A 160 5.61 4.41 -20.02
CA ILE A 160 7.01 4.31 -19.59
C ILE A 160 7.11 4.71 -18.11
N TRP A 161 7.82 3.94 -17.33
CA TRP A 161 8.00 4.14 -15.91
C TRP A 161 9.44 4.46 -15.54
N ALA A 162 9.61 5.33 -14.55
CA ALA A 162 10.90 5.55 -13.91
C ALA A 162 10.71 5.80 -12.42
N VAL A 163 11.43 5.06 -11.58
CA VAL A 163 11.46 5.26 -10.12
C VAL A 163 12.44 6.35 -9.74
N SER A 164 13.39 6.70 -10.62
CA SER A 164 14.38 7.75 -10.38
C SER A 164 14.78 8.43 -11.68
N ASN A 165 14.88 9.76 -11.66
CA ASN A 165 15.34 10.55 -12.81
C ASN A 165 16.82 10.34 -13.16
N THR A 166 17.62 9.71 -12.29
CA THR A 166 19.06 9.49 -12.53
C THR A 166 19.33 8.45 -13.62
N HIS A 167 18.34 7.69 -14.06
CA HIS A 167 18.46 6.67 -15.11
C HIS A 167 17.64 6.98 -16.37
N LEU A 168 16.97 8.13 -16.45
CA LEU A 168 16.36 8.60 -17.67
C LEU A 168 17.46 9.10 -18.62
N THR A 169 18.07 8.16 -19.37
CA THR A 169 18.74 8.53 -20.60
C THR A 169 17.66 8.92 -21.59
N LEU A 170 17.44 10.23 -21.77
CA LEU A 170 16.72 10.73 -22.92
C LEU A 170 17.40 10.13 -24.16
N ARG A 171 16.71 9.22 -24.85
CA ARG A 171 17.07 8.88 -26.21
C ARG A 171 16.88 10.17 -27.02
N THR A 172 17.94 10.94 -27.18
CA THR A 172 17.98 11.95 -28.22
C THR A 172 17.87 11.17 -29.52
N ASN A 173 16.74 11.32 -30.22
CA ASN A 173 16.65 10.96 -31.62
C ASN A 173 17.76 11.75 -32.32
N ARG A 174 18.84 11.05 -32.66
CA ARG A 174 19.72 11.53 -33.72
C ARG A 174 19.09 11.03 -35.00
N GLU A 175 18.63 12.00 -35.79
CA GLU A 175 18.35 11.84 -37.20
C GLU A 175 19.54 11.23 -37.93
#